data_64f4e0e54ea98806e55540f966cd2667
#
_entry.id   64f4e0e54ea98806e55540f966cd2667
#
_cell.length_a   1.000
_cell.length_b   1.000
_cell.length_c   1.000
_cell.angle_alpha   90.00
_cell.angle_beta   90.00
_cell.angle_gamma   90.00
#
_symmetry.space_group_name_H-M   'P 1'
#
loop_
_entity.id
_entity.type
_entity.pdbx_description
1 polymer ?
#
loop_
_entity_poly.entity_id
_entity_poly.type
_entity_poly.pdbx_seq_one_letter_code
_entity_poly.pdbx_strand_id
1 'polypeptide(L)'
;NFYLYLSNYLNPKFYYNLSLLVENEYSNGEFDRVKKILNEFKKKDDFYYWYRLKKEAQIISKAINQKESLKFIKSNFEKIKKPNEKILFDIANFYKNAKEYELAIKYYTILLRIVGDDLEIKSDLLYRRGASNERIGNYEEADKDMLLSLEIDPDDAYVLNYLAYSWLERDYKIKEAMGMLEKAFSLNENDPYIIDSIGWAYYLTDDYLKAETYLKRAVELMPDDAIVNDHYGDILWKLGREIQARYFWKSAFKMEDVDEELLKKINSKIIKGL
;
A
#
# COMPACT_ATOMS: atom_id res chain seq x y z
N ASN A 1 1.34 2.63 -32.19
CA ASN A 1 2.81 2.74 -32.25
C ASN A 1 3.30 3.61 -33.42
N PHE A 2 2.79 3.45 -34.64
CA PHE A 2 3.25 4.19 -35.81
C PHE A 2 3.31 5.70 -35.56
N TYR A 3 2.27 6.31 -35.04
CA TYR A 3 2.21 7.76 -34.80
C TYR A 3 3.20 8.23 -33.71
N LEU A 4 3.46 7.42 -32.70
CA LEU A 4 4.47 7.75 -31.68
C LEU A 4 5.89 7.71 -32.25
N TYR A 5 6.20 6.71 -33.08
CA TYR A 5 7.48 6.62 -33.79
C TYR A 5 7.66 7.78 -34.78
N LEU A 6 6.61 8.11 -35.54
CA LEU A 6 6.64 9.26 -36.45
C LEU A 6 6.81 10.57 -35.72
N SER A 7 6.08 10.77 -34.61
CA SER A 7 6.21 11.98 -33.77
C SER A 7 7.63 12.09 -33.18
N ASN A 8 8.21 11.01 -32.71
CA ASN A 8 9.58 10.97 -32.22
C ASN A 8 10.60 11.24 -33.32
N TYR A 9 10.39 10.75 -34.53
CA TYR A 9 11.23 11.03 -35.72
C TYR A 9 11.20 12.53 -36.07
N LEU A 10 10.00 13.15 -36.03
CA LEU A 10 9.82 14.56 -36.36
C LEU A 10 10.35 15.50 -35.25
N ASN A 11 10.26 15.10 -34.00
CA ASN A 11 10.75 15.87 -32.85
C ASN A 11 11.40 14.98 -31.79
N PRO A 12 12.66 14.53 -31.99
CA PRO A 12 13.35 13.60 -31.08
C PRO A 12 13.69 14.22 -29.71
N LYS A 13 13.51 15.53 -29.54
CA LYS A 13 13.73 16.20 -28.24
C LYS A 13 12.46 16.37 -27.42
N PHE A 14 11.33 15.92 -27.92
CA PHE A 14 10.07 15.96 -27.18
C PHE A 14 9.94 14.71 -26.29
N TYR A 15 10.56 14.78 -25.13
CA TYR A 15 10.67 13.66 -24.18
C TYR A 15 9.32 13.09 -23.73
N TYR A 16 8.24 13.84 -23.77
CA TYR A 16 6.90 13.34 -23.49
C TYR A 16 6.49 12.23 -24.48
N ASN A 17 6.74 12.40 -25.77
CA ASN A 17 6.49 11.33 -26.76
C ASN A 17 7.38 10.10 -26.52
N LEU A 18 8.63 10.33 -26.13
CA LEU A 18 9.52 9.22 -25.75
C LEU A 18 8.98 8.47 -24.55
N SER A 19 8.44 9.16 -23.54
CA SER A 19 7.85 8.48 -22.37
C SER A 19 6.61 7.66 -22.75
N LEU A 20 5.73 8.18 -23.61
CA LEU A 20 4.58 7.42 -24.13
C LEU A 20 5.02 6.19 -24.92
N LEU A 21 6.09 6.30 -25.70
CA LEU A 21 6.65 5.18 -26.46
C LEU A 21 7.22 4.11 -25.50
N VAL A 22 7.92 4.54 -24.44
CA VAL A 22 8.41 3.65 -23.38
C VAL A 22 7.26 2.88 -22.73
N GLU A 23 6.17 3.57 -22.33
CA GLU A 23 5.00 2.93 -21.72
C GLU A 23 4.37 1.90 -22.66
N ASN A 24 4.24 2.25 -23.92
CA ASN A 24 3.64 1.37 -24.92
C ASN A 24 4.51 0.12 -25.16
N GLU A 25 5.82 0.26 -25.40
CA GLU A 25 6.71 -0.87 -25.59
C GLU A 25 6.82 -1.73 -24.31
N TYR A 26 6.78 -1.10 -23.13
CA TYR A 26 6.78 -1.81 -21.84
C TYR A 26 5.52 -2.66 -21.67
N SER A 27 4.35 -2.13 -22.00
CA SER A 27 3.07 -2.87 -21.94
C SER A 27 3.01 -4.04 -22.92
N ASN A 28 3.72 -3.94 -24.03
CA ASN A 28 3.85 -5.01 -25.01
C ASN A 28 4.94 -6.04 -24.65
N GLY A 29 5.66 -5.87 -23.52
CA GLY A 29 6.74 -6.76 -23.10
C GLY A 29 8.06 -6.59 -23.87
N GLU A 30 8.20 -5.57 -24.71
CA GLU A 30 9.36 -5.30 -25.55
C GLU A 30 10.51 -4.62 -24.79
N PHE A 31 10.98 -5.24 -23.71
CA PHE A 31 11.93 -4.66 -22.76
C PHE A 31 13.26 -4.21 -23.36
N ASP A 32 13.74 -4.88 -24.40
CA ASP A 32 14.99 -4.47 -25.08
C ASP A 32 14.81 -3.17 -25.87
N ARG A 33 13.63 -2.96 -26.45
CA ARG A 33 13.26 -1.68 -27.07
C ARG A 33 13.12 -0.58 -26.05
N VAL A 34 12.46 -0.87 -24.91
CA VAL A 34 12.34 0.06 -23.79
C VAL A 34 13.73 0.53 -23.34
N LYS A 35 14.68 -0.37 -23.10
CA LYS A 35 16.05 -0.01 -22.70
C LYS A 35 16.75 0.90 -23.73
N LYS A 36 16.56 0.63 -25.04
CA LYS A 36 17.13 1.49 -26.09
C LYS A 36 16.55 2.90 -26.04
N ILE A 37 15.23 3.04 -25.91
CA ILE A 37 14.56 4.34 -25.82
C ILE A 37 14.97 5.09 -24.54
N LEU A 38 15.07 4.39 -23.40
CA LEU A 38 15.50 4.97 -22.14
C LEU A 38 16.90 5.57 -22.18
N ASN A 39 17.79 5.10 -23.07
CA ASN A 39 19.11 5.68 -23.27
C ASN A 39 19.08 7.07 -23.89
N GLU A 40 18.00 7.44 -24.57
CA GLU A 40 17.82 8.80 -25.15
C GLU A 40 17.52 9.86 -24.07
N PHE A 41 17.09 9.46 -22.86
CA PHE A 41 16.83 10.41 -21.76
C PHE A 41 18.15 10.92 -21.17
N LYS A 42 18.40 12.21 -21.30
CA LYS A 42 19.66 12.84 -20.86
C LYS A 42 19.69 12.97 -19.34
N LYS A 43 20.86 12.70 -18.72
CA LYS A 43 21.12 12.85 -17.28
C LYS A 43 21.01 14.28 -16.73
N LYS A 44 20.82 15.29 -17.57
CA LYS A 44 20.80 16.69 -17.16
C LYS A 44 19.48 17.14 -16.50
N ASP A 45 18.42 16.42 -16.77
CA ASP A 45 17.10 16.69 -16.20
C ASP A 45 16.81 15.58 -15.17
N ASP A 46 16.80 15.93 -13.90
CA ASP A 46 16.58 15.02 -12.79
C ASP A 46 15.23 14.31 -12.88
N PHE A 47 14.19 14.97 -13.43
CA PHE A 47 12.86 14.38 -13.61
C PHE A 47 12.88 13.21 -14.60
N TYR A 48 13.43 13.42 -15.81
CA TYR A 48 13.54 12.35 -16.80
C TYR A 48 14.56 11.29 -16.43
N TYR A 49 15.65 11.68 -15.74
CA TYR A 49 16.59 10.71 -15.19
C TYR A 49 15.92 9.79 -14.15
N TRP A 50 15.09 10.37 -13.26
CA TRP A 50 14.30 9.59 -12.31
C TRP A 50 13.28 8.69 -13.01
N TYR A 51 12.55 9.20 -14.01
CA TYR A 51 11.64 8.41 -14.83
C TYR A 51 12.36 7.18 -15.43
N ARG A 52 13.54 7.39 -16.02
CA ARG A 52 14.37 6.31 -16.54
C ARG A 52 14.71 5.27 -15.46
N LEU A 53 15.20 5.70 -14.29
CA LEU A 53 15.54 4.79 -13.19
C LEU A 53 14.35 3.95 -12.75
N LYS A 54 13.15 4.56 -12.62
CA LYS A 54 11.93 3.83 -12.26
C LYS A 54 11.60 2.75 -13.29
N LYS A 55 11.69 3.04 -14.58
CA LYS A 55 11.41 2.06 -15.65
C LYS A 55 12.46 0.95 -15.72
N GLU A 56 13.72 1.27 -15.57
CA GLU A 56 14.79 0.28 -15.48
C GLU A 56 14.57 -0.65 -14.26
N ALA A 57 14.22 -0.09 -13.11
CA ALA A 57 13.91 -0.86 -11.90
C ALA A 57 12.70 -1.79 -12.09
N GLN A 58 11.63 -1.33 -12.76
CA GLN A 58 10.46 -2.16 -13.09
C GLN A 58 10.83 -3.34 -14.01
N ILE A 59 11.70 -3.11 -15.00
CA ILE A 59 12.19 -4.17 -15.87
C ILE A 59 13.03 -5.18 -15.08
N ILE A 60 13.92 -4.71 -14.20
CA ILE A 60 14.74 -5.57 -13.34
C ILE A 60 13.86 -6.41 -12.42
N SER A 61 12.82 -5.80 -11.83
CA SER A 61 11.89 -6.50 -10.95
C SER A 61 11.19 -7.65 -11.67
N LYS A 62 10.73 -7.42 -12.92
CA LYS A 62 10.07 -8.46 -13.73
C LYS A 62 11.02 -9.52 -14.27
N ALA A 63 12.23 -9.11 -14.70
CA ALA A 63 13.18 -10.01 -15.35
C ALA A 63 14.01 -10.84 -14.37
N ILE A 64 14.23 -10.34 -13.16
CA ILE A 64 15.10 -10.95 -12.15
C ILE A 64 14.28 -11.13 -10.85
N ASN A 65 14.13 -10.06 -10.06
CA ASN A 65 13.34 -10.02 -8.83
C ASN A 65 13.32 -8.60 -8.22
N GLN A 66 12.46 -8.42 -7.23
CA GLN A 66 12.30 -7.15 -6.52
C GLN A 66 13.56 -6.72 -5.75
N LYS A 67 14.33 -7.67 -5.21
CA LYS A 67 15.55 -7.38 -4.45
C LYS A 67 16.63 -6.70 -5.32
N GLU A 68 16.86 -7.18 -6.53
CA GLU A 68 17.80 -6.55 -7.45
C GLU A 68 17.30 -5.19 -7.96
N SER A 69 15.98 -5.04 -8.18
CA SER A 69 15.36 -3.74 -8.48
C SER A 69 15.62 -2.71 -7.38
N LEU A 70 15.42 -3.10 -6.12
CA LEU A 70 15.68 -2.27 -4.96
C LEU A 70 17.16 -1.85 -4.86
N LYS A 71 18.08 -2.80 -5.03
CA LYS A 71 19.52 -2.55 -5.03
C LYS A 71 19.93 -1.58 -6.15
N PHE A 72 19.33 -1.74 -7.34
CA PHE A 72 19.54 -0.83 -8.45
C PHE A 72 19.10 0.60 -8.10
N ILE A 73 17.92 0.79 -7.55
CA ILE A 73 17.42 2.11 -7.13
C ILE A 73 18.31 2.70 -6.04
N LYS A 74 18.65 1.96 -4.99
CA LYS A 74 19.51 2.43 -3.89
C LYS A 74 20.84 2.98 -4.43
N SER A 75 21.48 2.29 -5.39
CA SER A 75 22.79 2.68 -5.95
C SER A 75 22.74 3.83 -6.96
N ASN A 76 21.56 4.12 -7.54
CA ASN A 76 21.44 5.15 -8.58
C ASN A 76 20.71 6.40 -8.13
N PHE A 77 19.83 6.33 -7.13
CA PHE A 77 19.09 7.48 -6.63
C PHE A 77 20.00 8.57 -6.07
N GLU A 78 21.10 8.20 -5.39
CA GLU A 78 22.08 9.12 -4.83
C GLU A 78 22.78 10.00 -5.89
N LYS A 79 22.68 9.65 -7.17
CA LYS A 79 23.20 10.45 -8.28
C LYS A 79 22.33 11.66 -8.62
N ILE A 80 21.08 11.69 -8.11
CA ILE A 80 20.18 12.82 -8.20
C ILE A 80 20.56 13.81 -7.09
N LYS A 81 21.16 14.92 -7.47
CA LYS A 81 21.72 15.86 -6.48
C LYS A 81 20.68 16.74 -5.80
N LYS A 82 19.62 17.10 -6.50
CA LYS A 82 18.55 18.00 -6.02
C LYS A 82 17.18 17.45 -6.43
N PRO A 83 16.75 16.32 -5.82
CA PRO A 83 15.44 15.79 -6.11
C PRO A 83 14.36 16.79 -5.68
N ASN A 84 13.41 17.07 -6.56
CA ASN A 84 12.25 17.89 -6.22
C ASN A 84 11.24 17.08 -5.37
N GLU A 85 10.19 17.71 -4.89
CA GLU A 85 9.16 17.10 -4.03
C GLU A 85 8.55 15.86 -4.67
N LYS A 86 8.23 15.90 -5.97
CA LYS A 86 7.65 14.78 -6.70
C LYS A 86 8.60 13.57 -6.74
N ILE A 87 9.89 13.80 -6.97
CA ILE A 87 10.91 12.73 -6.97
C ILE A 87 11.06 12.16 -5.56
N LEU A 88 11.06 13.02 -4.52
CA LEU A 88 11.13 12.59 -3.13
C LEU A 88 9.89 11.77 -2.72
N PHE A 89 8.70 12.17 -3.17
CA PHE A 89 7.47 11.43 -2.91
C PHE A 89 7.46 10.07 -3.61
N ASP A 90 7.87 10.03 -4.87
CA ASP A 90 7.98 8.79 -5.64
C ASP A 90 8.95 7.80 -4.99
N ILE A 91 10.12 8.25 -4.53
CA ILE A 91 11.10 7.36 -3.88
C ILE A 91 10.63 6.89 -2.50
N ALA A 92 9.96 7.74 -1.73
CA ALA A 92 9.37 7.35 -0.45
C ALA A 92 8.33 6.23 -0.64
N ASN A 93 7.42 6.39 -1.61
CA ASN A 93 6.43 5.36 -1.96
C ASN A 93 7.09 4.09 -2.53
N PHE A 94 8.14 4.22 -3.32
CA PHE A 94 8.90 3.07 -3.81
C PHE A 94 9.46 2.24 -2.64
N TYR A 95 10.09 2.88 -1.66
CA TYR A 95 10.60 2.20 -0.48
C TYR A 95 9.50 1.60 0.39
N LYS A 96 8.39 2.32 0.59
CA LYS A 96 7.22 1.80 1.32
C LYS A 96 6.70 0.50 0.66
N ASN A 97 6.53 0.52 -0.66
CA ASN A 97 6.04 -0.65 -1.40
C ASN A 97 7.05 -1.81 -1.43
N ALA A 98 8.34 -1.51 -1.31
CA ALA A 98 9.40 -2.51 -1.16
C ALA A 98 9.58 -2.99 0.30
N LYS A 99 8.71 -2.59 1.23
CA LYS A 99 8.78 -2.87 2.67
C LYS A 99 10.06 -2.35 3.36
N GLU A 100 10.75 -1.38 2.76
CA GLU A 100 11.92 -0.68 3.31
C GLU A 100 11.45 0.57 4.09
N TYR A 101 10.74 0.33 5.17
CA TYR A 101 9.98 1.36 5.86
C TYR A 101 10.86 2.46 6.49
N GLU A 102 12.05 2.15 7.00
CA GLU A 102 12.99 3.16 7.53
C GLU A 102 13.41 4.17 6.45
N LEU A 103 13.63 3.69 5.21
CA LEU A 103 13.93 4.58 4.09
C LEU A 103 12.72 5.40 3.67
N ALA A 104 11.52 4.81 3.67
CA ALA A 104 10.28 5.53 3.40
C ALA A 104 10.06 6.66 4.43
N ILE A 105 10.20 6.36 5.73
CA ILE A 105 10.11 7.33 6.84
C ILE A 105 11.10 8.48 6.65
N LYS A 106 12.36 8.17 6.29
CA LYS A 106 13.38 9.18 6.00
C LYS A 106 12.91 10.18 4.94
N TYR A 107 12.38 9.71 3.82
CA TYR A 107 11.96 10.58 2.71
C TYR A 107 10.64 11.30 2.99
N TYR A 108 9.67 10.68 3.65
CA TYR A 108 8.47 11.38 4.12
C TYR A 108 8.83 12.49 5.13
N THR A 109 9.82 12.26 6.01
CA THR A 109 10.30 13.29 6.94
C THR A 109 10.96 14.48 6.23
N ILE A 110 11.69 14.24 5.14
CA ILE A 110 12.24 15.31 4.31
C ILE A 110 11.10 16.11 3.66
N LEU A 111 10.11 15.42 3.09
CA LEU A 111 8.95 16.04 2.47
C LEU A 111 8.16 16.92 3.44
N LEU A 112 7.89 16.42 4.64
CA LEU A 112 7.18 17.17 5.69
C LEU A 112 7.88 18.46 6.10
N ARG A 113 9.20 18.58 5.89
CA ARG A 113 9.97 19.81 6.17
C ARG A 113 9.87 20.84 5.05
N ILE A 114 9.56 20.42 3.83
CA ILE A 114 9.60 21.28 2.64
C ILE A 114 8.22 21.58 2.05
N VAL A 115 7.18 20.80 2.41
CA VAL A 115 5.81 20.95 1.87
C VAL A 115 5.13 22.28 2.27
N GLY A 116 5.70 23.04 3.22
CA GLY A 116 5.16 24.32 3.64
C GLY A 116 3.79 24.21 4.32
N ASP A 117 2.86 25.12 3.92
CA ASP A 117 1.54 25.26 4.54
C ASP A 117 0.42 24.50 3.80
N ASP A 118 0.76 23.63 2.84
CA ASP A 118 -0.22 22.78 2.17
C ASP A 118 -0.70 21.67 3.12
N LEU A 119 -1.85 21.91 3.73
CA LEU A 119 -2.40 21.03 4.76
C LEU A 119 -2.84 19.68 4.19
N GLU A 120 -3.35 19.62 2.96
CA GLU A 120 -3.79 18.38 2.32
C GLU A 120 -2.60 17.44 2.09
N ILE A 121 -1.53 17.97 1.47
CA ILE A 121 -0.30 17.19 1.26
C ILE A 121 0.34 16.81 2.59
N LYS A 122 0.32 17.70 3.58
CA LYS A 122 0.87 17.43 4.92
C LYS A 122 0.14 16.30 5.62
N SER A 123 -1.19 16.28 5.55
CA SER A 123 -2.03 15.21 6.11
C SER A 123 -1.68 13.85 5.49
N ASP A 124 -1.64 13.76 4.15
CA ASP A 124 -1.28 12.53 3.44
C ASP A 124 0.14 12.04 3.79
N LEU A 125 1.11 12.96 3.89
CA LEU A 125 2.49 12.61 4.28
C LEU A 125 2.58 12.10 5.72
N LEU A 126 1.84 12.71 6.65
CA LEU A 126 1.75 12.26 8.06
C LEU A 126 1.16 10.86 8.11
N TYR A 127 0.03 10.61 7.43
CA TYR A 127 -0.56 9.27 7.36
C TYR A 127 0.44 8.23 6.81
N ARG A 128 1.11 8.50 5.69
CA ARG A 128 2.08 7.56 5.08
C ARG A 128 3.28 7.30 5.96
N ARG A 129 3.78 8.33 6.66
CA ARG A 129 4.89 8.17 7.60
C ARG A 129 4.46 7.40 8.84
N GLY A 130 3.28 7.71 9.38
CA GLY A 130 2.68 7.00 10.50
C GLY A 130 2.46 5.52 10.18
N ALA A 131 1.86 5.20 9.02
CA ALA A 131 1.71 3.82 8.58
C ALA A 131 3.06 3.09 8.42
N SER A 132 4.10 3.78 7.94
CA SER A 132 5.44 3.20 7.84
C SER A 132 6.08 2.98 9.22
N ASN A 133 5.87 3.87 10.20
CA ASN A 133 6.30 3.71 11.58
C ASN A 133 5.60 2.52 12.27
N GLU A 134 4.30 2.36 12.04
CA GLU A 134 3.53 1.21 12.55
C GLU A 134 4.13 -0.11 12.09
N ARG A 135 4.46 -0.24 10.79
CA ARG A 135 5.05 -1.45 10.20
C ARG A 135 6.40 -1.88 10.79
N ILE A 136 7.13 -0.97 11.41
CA ILE A 136 8.41 -1.28 12.09
C ILE A 136 8.28 -1.28 13.63
N GLY A 137 7.05 -1.20 14.15
CA GLY A 137 6.76 -1.24 15.57
C GLY A 137 7.00 0.06 16.31
N ASN A 138 7.25 1.18 15.63
CA ASN A 138 7.39 2.50 16.22
C ASN A 138 6.01 3.12 16.50
N TYR A 139 5.23 2.49 17.37
CA TYR A 139 3.81 2.79 17.58
C TYR A 139 3.54 4.19 18.12
N GLU A 140 4.41 4.73 18.97
CA GLU A 140 4.26 6.09 19.51
C GLU A 140 4.33 7.14 18.39
N GLU A 141 5.32 7.05 17.51
CA GLU A 141 5.46 7.96 16.38
C GLU A 141 4.37 7.72 15.33
N ALA A 142 3.92 6.48 15.15
CA ALA A 142 2.80 6.13 14.27
C ALA A 142 1.50 6.80 14.73
N ASP A 143 1.14 6.61 15.99
CA ASP A 143 -0.07 7.19 16.58
C ASP A 143 -0.04 8.72 16.52
N LYS A 144 1.10 9.34 16.86
CA LYS A 144 1.30 10.78 16.77
C LYS A 144 1.09 11.33 15.37
N ASP A 145 1.69 10.71 14.36
CA ASP A 145 1.56 11.15 12.98
C ASP A 145 0.12 11.03 12.48
N MET A 146 -0.55 9.92 12.77
CA MET A 146 -1.94 9.69 12.35
C MET A 146 -2.92 10.62 13.08
N LEU A 147 -2.71 10.88 14.37
CA LEU A 147 -3.51 11.86 15.12
C LEU A 147 -3.33 13.27 14.57
N LEU A 148 -2.09 13.68 14.23
CA LEU A 148 -1.84 14.97 13.58
C LEU A 148 -2.47 15.04 12.18
N SER A 149 -2.52 13.94 11.44
CA SER A 149 -3.25 13.86 10.17
C SER A 149 -4.75 14.11 10.38
N LEU A 150 -5.35 13.47 11.40
CA LEU A 150 -6.75 13.65 11.77
C LEU A 150 -7.07 15.02 12.41
N GLU A 151 -6.08 15.72 12.97
CA GLU A 151 -6.25 17.14 13.38
C GLU A 151 -6.43 18.06 12.15
N ILE A 152 -5.80 17.71 11.03
CA ILE A 152 -5.91 18.45 9.76
C ILE A 152 -7.19 18.06 9.01
N ASP A 153 -7.45 16.77 8.86
CA ASP A 153 -8.65 16.22 8.24
C ASP A 153 -9.33 15.22 9.18
N PRO A 154 -10.25 15.69 10.03
CA PRO A 154 -10.95 14.84 11.00
C PRO A 154 -11.88 13.79 10.37
N ASP A 155 -12.22 13.92 9.10
CA ASP A 155 -13.17 13.08 8.37
C ASP A 155 -12.47 12.17 7.34
N ASP A 156 -11.15 12.02 7.41
CA ASP A 156 -10.44 11.02 6.60
C ASP A 156 -10.77 9.61 7.11
N ALA A 157 -11.69 8.96 6.41
CA ALA A 157 -12.16 7.61 6.74
C ALA A 157 -11.03 6.56 6.73
N TYR A 158 -10.02 6.73 5.87
CA TYR A 158 -8.92 5.77 5.77
C TYR A 158 -7.93 5.91 6.92
N VAL A 159 -7.63 7.13 7.34
CA VAL A 159 -6.76 7.37 8.51
C VAL A 159 -7.45 6.92 9.79
N LEU A 160 -8.75 7.24 9.96
CA LEU A 160 -9.57 6.76 11.08
C LEU A 160 -9.54 5.23 11.14
N ASN A 161 -9.82 4.56 10.03
CA ASN A 161 -9.81 3.10 9.93
C ASN A 161 -8.46 2.50 10.27
N TYR A 162 -7.37 3.00 9.68
CA TYR A 162 -6.03 2.45 9.88
C TYR A 162 -5.57 2.59 11.34
N LEU A 163 -5.72 3.78 11.93
CA LEU A 163 -5.33 4.04 13.32
C LEU A 163 -6.12 3.16 14.29
N ALA A 164 -7.43 3.10 14.10
CA ALA A 164 -8.32 2.29 14.94
C ALA A 164 -7.97 0.80 14.85
N TYR A 165 -7.78 0.27 13.62
CA TYR A 165 -7.38 -1.12 13.42
C TYR A 165 -6.04 -1.43 14.10
N SER A 166 -5.03 -0.55 13.95
CA SER A 166 -3.74 -0.69 14.60
C SER A 166 -3.86 -0.67 16.14
N TRP A 167 -4.76 0.12 16.71
CA TRP A 167 -5.01 0.12 18.15
C TRP A 167 -5.68 -1.18 18.62
N LEU A 168 -6.64 -1.70 17.88
CA LEU A 168 -7.31 -2.97 18.20
C LEU A 168 -6.34 -4.15 18.18
N GLU A 169 -5.47 -4.24 17.16
CA GLU A 169 -4.47 -5.31 17.08
C GLU A 169 -3.46 -5.29 18.24
N ARG A 170 -3.31 -4.14 18.89
CA ARG A 170 -2.42 -3.96 20.06
C ARG A 170 -3.16 -4.02 21.41
N ASP A 171 -4.44 -4.31 21.41
CA ASP A 171 -5.30 -4.25 22.61
C ASP A 171 -5.20 -2.88 23.32
N TYR A 172 -5.15 -1.81 22.52
CA TYR A 172 -4.93 -0.43 22.99
C TYR A 172 -6.12 0.46 22.63
N LYS A 173 -6.61 1.25 23.60
CA LYS A 173 -7.71 2.21 23.41
C LYS A 173 -8.91 1.67 22.66
N ILE A 174 -9.35 0.45 22.97
CA ILE A 174 -10.40 -0.29 22.25
C ILE A 174 -11.67 0.54 22.06
N LYS A 175 -12.10 1.27 23.10
CA LYS A 175 -13.31 2.07 23.04
C LYS A 175 -13.21 3.23 22.05
N GLU A 176 -12.08 3.93 22.05
CA GLU A 176 -11.79 5.01 21.11
C GLU A 176 -11.64 4.47 19.67
N ALA A 177 -11.00 3.33 19.51
CA ALA A 177 -10.86 2.64 18.23
C ALA A 177 -12.24 2.27 17.64
N MET A 178 -13.14 1.71 18.45
CA MET A 178 -14.52 1.44 18.03
C MET A 178 -15.22 2.71 17.53
N GLY A 179 -15.13 3.82 18.27
CA GLY A 179 -15.72 5.09 17.85
C GLY A 179 -15.13 5.63 16.52
N MET A 180 -13.84 5.46 16.31
CA MET A 180 -13.20 5.83 15.03
C MET A 180 -13.68 4.95 13.88
N LEU A 181 -13.85 3.64 14.07
CA LEU A 181 -14.38 2.74 13.05
C LEU A 181 -15.83 3.00 12.72
N GLU A 182 -16.65 3.28 13.72
CA GLU A 182 -18.07 3.69 13.51
C GLU A 182 -18.13 4.98 12.68
N LYS A 183 -17.26 5.95 12.97
CA LYS A 183 -17.15 7.18 12.18
C LYS A 183 -16.66 6.90 10.77
N ALA A 184 -15.60 6.12 10.60
CA ALA A 184 -15.07 5.74 9.28
C ALA A 184 -16.15 5.04 8.43
N PHE A 185 -16.90 4.12 9.03
CA PHE A 185 -18.00 3.43 8.37
C PHE A 185 -19.12 4.40 7.97
N SER A 186 -19.50 5.35 8.84
CA SER A 186 -20.51 6.35 8.49
C SER A 186 -20.10 7.27 7.32
N LEU A 187 -18.80 7.51 7.15
CA LEU A 187 -18.25 8.31 6.05
C LEU A 187 -18.14 7.50 4.75
N ASN A 188 -17.90 6.20 4.84
CA ASN A 188 -17.71 5.33 3.66
C ASN A 188 -18.28 3.93 3.89
N GLU A 189 -19.61 3.83 3.89
CA GLU A 189 -20.37 2.61 4.23
C GLU A 189 -20.16 1.42 3.28
N ASN A 190 -19.61 1.67 2.08
CA ASN A 190 -19.41 0.63 1.06
C ASN A 190 -17.95 0.24 0.85
N ASP A 191 -17.03 0.82 1.61
CA ASP A 191 -15.63 0.42 1.53
C ASP A 191 -15.41 -0.92 2.24
N PRO A 192 -14.99 -1.98 1.52
CA PRO A 192 -14.88 -3.31 2.09
C PRO A 192 -13.80 -3.43 3.17
N TYR A 193 -12.74 -2.63 3.12
CA TYR A 193 -11.69 -2.61 4.14
C TYR A 193 -12.20 -2.02 5.46
N ILE A 194 -13.02 -0.97 5.39
CA ILE A 194 -13.65 -0.37 6.57
C ILE A 194 -14.69 -1.33 7.15
N ILE A 195 -15.45 -2.00 6.29
CA ILE A 195 -16.45 -3.00 6.70
C ILE A 195 -15.77 -4.19 7.39
N ASP A 196 -14.65 -4.67 6.87
CA ASP A 196 -13.86 -5.74 7.50
C ASP A 196 -13.32 -5.30 8.85
N SER A 197 -12.72 -4.12 8.94
CA SER A 197 -12.13 -3.59 10.18
C SER A 197 -13.18 -3.42 11.29
N ILE A 198 -14.38 -2.91 11.00
CA ILE A 198 -15.44 -2.79 12.02
C ILE A 198 -15.98 -4.17 12.41
N GLY A 199 -16.08 -5.09 11.46
CA GLY A 199 -16.45 -6.48 11.73
C GLY A 199 -15.43 -7.18 12.64
N TRP A 200 -14.14 -6.97 12.36
CA TRP A 200 -13.04 -7.47 13.18
C TRP A 200 -13.05 -6.87 14.60
N ALA A 201 -13.34 -5.57 14.72
CA ALA A 201 -13.51 -4.92 16.02
C ALA A 201 -14.63 -5.55 16.86
N TYR A 202 -15.76 -5.86 16.26
CA TYR A 202 -16.84 -6.60 16.95
C TYR A 202 -16.41 -8.03 17.32
N TYR A 203 -15.61 -8.70 16.49
CA TYR A 203 -15.05 -10.00 16.82
C TYR A 203 -14.13 -9.92 18.06
N LEU A 204 -13.23 -8.96 18.13
CA LEU A 204 -12.31 -8.76 19.26
C LEU A 204 -13.02 -8.33 20.55
N THR A 205 -14.21 -7.77 20.44
CA THR A 205 -15.06 -7.37 21.59
C THR A 205 -16.18 -8.37 21.90
N ASP A 206 -16.10 -9.60 21.36
CA ASP A 206 -17.02 -10.73 21.57
C ASP A 206 -18.48 -10.49 21.10
N ASP A 207 -18.78 -9.43 20.33
CA ASP A 207 -20.08 -9.24 19.69
C ASP A 207 -20.15 -10.01 18.36
N TYR A 208 -20.15 -11.34 18.46
CA TYR A 208 -20.04 -12.25 17.31
C TYR A 208 -21.18 -12.10 16.30
N LEU A 209 -22.38 -11.69 16.72
CA LEU A 209 -23.51 -11.51 15.79
C LEU A 209 -23.30 -10.30 14.88
N LYS A 210 -22.84 -9.19 15.45
CA LYS A 210 -22.47 -8.03 14.63
C LYS A 210 -21.23 -8.32 13.78
N ALA A 211 -20.21 -8.95 14.36
CA ALA A 211 -19.03 -9.36 13.62
C ALA A 211 -19.39 -10.18 12.37
N GLU A 212 -20.27 -11.18 12.49
CA GLU A 212 -20.73 -11.98 11.35
C GLU A 212 -21.39 -11.10 10.28
N THR A 213 -22.23 -10.16 10.68
CA THR A 213 -22.96 -9.29 9.75
C THR A 213 -22.00 -8.49 8.87
N TYR A 214 -21.00 -7.84 9.49
CA TYR A 214 -20.03 -7.02 8.78
C TYR A 214 -19.03 -7.86 7.99
N LEU A 215 -18.43 -8.90 8.60
CA LEU A 215 -17.43 -9.74 7.93
C LEU A 215 -18.03 -10.53 6.76
N LYS A 216 -19.28 -10.96 6.85
CA LYS A 216 -20.01 -11.54 5.72
C LYS A 216 -20.10 -10.55 4.55
N ARG A 217 -20.49 -9.28 4.83
CA ARG A 217 -20.58 -8.26 3.80
C ARG A 217 -19.21 -7.94 3.21
N ALA A 218 -18.16 -7.88 4.04
CA ALA A 218 -16.79 -7.65 3.57
C ALA A 218 -16.34 -8.73 2.57
N VAL A 219 -16.52 -10.01 2.90
CA VAL A 219 -16.14 -11.13 2.01
C VAL A 219 -16.99 -11.20 0.74
N GLU A 220 -18.26 -10.78 0.78
CA GLU A 220 -19.11 -10.65 -0.41
C GLU A 220 -18.60 -9.54 -1.36
N LEU A 221 -18.02 -8.46 -0.84
CA LEU A 221 -17.46 -7.35 -1.62
C LEU A 221 -16.02 -7.62 -2.07
N MET A 222 -15.23 -8.35 -1.28
CA MET A 222 -13.83 -8.71 -1.56
C MET A 222 -13.59 -10.22 -1.40
N PRO A 223 -14.16 -11.04 -2.28
CA PRO A 223 -14.04 -12.50 -2.17
C PRO A 223 -12.59 -13.01 -2.38
N ASP A 224 -11.75 -12.21 -3.04
CA ASP A 224 -10.37 -12.58 -3.38
C ASP A 224 -9.32 -11.94 -2.44
N ASP A 225 -9.73 -11.43 -1.27
CA ASP A 225 -8.81 -10.94 -0.25
C ASP A 225 -8.58 -12.00 0.85
N ALA A 226 -7.32 -12.32 1.12
CA ALA A 226 -6.96 -13.38 2.05
C ALA A 226 -7.27 -13.04 3.51
N ILE A 227 -7.09 -11.77 3.90
CA ILE A 227 -7.35 -11.30 5.28
C ILE A 227 -8.85 -11.33 5.56
N VAL A 228 -9.65 -10.81 4.63
CA VAL A 228 -11.11 -10.79 4.75
C VAL A 228 -11.69 -12.20 4.84
N ASN A 229 -11.18 -13.15 4.03
CA ASN A 229 -11.59 -14.56 4.11
C ASN A 229 -11.14 -15.21 5.43
N ASP A 230 -9.95 -14.87 5.94
CA ASP A 230 -9.45 -15.36 7.22
C ASP A 230 -10.33 -14.88 8.37
N HIS A 231 -10.64 -13.58 8.44
CA HIS A 231 -11.53 -12.99 9.45
C HIS A 231 -12.93 -13.60 9.41
N TYR A 232 -13.50 -13.79 8.21
CA TYR A 232 -14.81 -14.43 8.09
C TYR A 232 -14.77 -15.90 8.50
N GLY A 233 -13.68 -16.60 8.24
CA GLY A 233 -13.45 -17.96 8.77
C GLY A 233 -13.42 -17.98 10.29
N ASP A 234 -12.74 -17.01 10.92
CA ASP A 234 -12.62 -16.92 12.37
C ASP A 234 -13.97 -16.73 13.06
N ILE A 235 -14.80 -15.82 12.54
CA ILE A 235 -16.14 -15.62 13.14
C ILE A 235 -17.05 -16.84 12.94
N LEU A 236 -17.00 -17.49 11.79
CA LEU A 236 -17.76 -18.73 11.55
C LEU A 236 -17.37 -19.82 12.52
N TRP A 237 -16.07 -19.96 12.83
CA TRP A 237 -15.59 -20.89 13.84
C TRP A 237 -16.15 -20.61 15.23
N LYS A 238 -16.07 -19.34 15.67
CA LYS A 238 -16.66 -18.91 16.96
C LYS A 238 -18.16 -19.17 17.08
N LEU A 239 -18.87 -19.15 15.96
CA LEU A 239 -20.29 -19.47 15.87
C LEU A 239 -20.59 -20.99 15.73
N GLY A 240 -19.58 -21.87 15.84
CA GLY A 240 -19.72 -23.32 15.75
C GLY A 240 -19.89 -23.86 14.32
N ARG A 241 -19.67 -23.03 13.29
CA ARG A 241 -19.80 -23.43 11.88
C ARG A 241 -18.45 -23.85 11.29
N GLU A 242 -17.83 -24.84 11.92
CA GLU A 242 -16.46 -25.27 11.64
C GLU A 242 -16.17 -25.67 10.19
N ILE A 243 -17.12 -26.33 9.50
CA ILE A 243 -16.95 -26.72 8.11
C ILE A 243 -16.85 -25.49 7.19
N GLN A 244 -17.72 -24.51 7.43
CA GLN A 244 -17.72 -23.26 6.68
C GLN A 244 -16.46 -22.44 6.99
N ALA A 245 -16.04 -22.37 8.26
CA ALA A 245 -14.79 -21.70 8.65
C ALA A 245 -13.58 -22.25 7.87
N ARG A 246 -13.44 -23.59 7.85
CA ARG A 246 -12.36 -24.25 7.09
C ARG A 246 -12.46 -24.01 5.58
N TYR A 247 -13.64 -23.81 5.04
CA TYR A 247 -13.80 -23.45 3.62
C TYR A 247 -13.16 -22.10 3.34
N PHE A 248 -13.49 -21.05 4.13
CA PHE A 248 -12.94 -19.70 3.95
C PHE A 248 -11.43 -19.64 4.22
N TRP A 249 -10.92 -20.27 5.27
CA TRP A 249 -9.48 -20.40 5.50
C TRP A 249 -8.73 -21.09 4.35
N LYS A 250 -9.31 -22.14 3.76
CA LYS A 250 -8.73 -22.79 2.58
C LYS A 250 -8.79 -21.92 1.34
N SER A 251 -9.81 -21.07 1.20
CA SER A 251 -9.89 -20.07 0.14
C SER A 251 -8.75 -19.05 0.29
N ALA A 252 -8.61 -18.45 1.47
CA ALA A 252 -7.52 -17.52 1.80
C ALA A 252 -6.13 -18.12 1.57
N PHE A 253 -5.91 -19.36 1.98
CA PHE A 253 -4.62 -20.07 1.83
C PHE A 253 -4.20 -20.28 0.37
N LYS A 254 -5.13 -20.31 -0.57
CA LYS A 254 -4.86 -20.54 -2.01
C LYS A 254 -4.62 -19.26 -2.80
N MET A 255 -4.82 -18.10 -2.19
CA MET A 255 -4.65 -16.82 -2.86
C MET A 255 -3.18 -16.53 -3.13
N GLU A 256 -2.91 -15.81 -4.21
CA GLU A 256 -1.57 -15.36 -4.57
C GLU A 256 -1.16 -14.14 -3.74
N ASP A 257 0.13 -13.88 -3.64
CA ASP A 257 0.73 -12.71 -2.96
C ASP A 257 0.41 -12.55 -1.45
N VAL A 258 0.02 -13.63 -0.79
CA VAL A 258 -0.22 -13.64 0.66
C VAL A 258 1.10 -13.73 1.43
N ASP A 259 1.21 -12.97 2.51
CA ASP A 259 2.38 -12.97 3.39
C ASP A 259 2.60 -14.36 4.01
N GLU A 260 3.87 -14.81 4.07
CA GLU A 260 4.21 -16.14 4.59
C GLU A 260 3.78 -16.36 6.06
N GLU A 261 3.79 -15.31 6.88
CA GLU A 261 3.36 -15.37 8.27
C GLU A 261 1.85 -15.61 8.37
N LEU A 262 1.07 -14.88 7.56
CA LEU A 262 -0.37 -15.08 7.46
C LEU A 262 -0.70 -16.49 6.95
N LEU A 263 -0.01 -16.98 5.92
CA LEU A 263 -0.19 -18.35 5.42
C LEU A 263 0.06 -19.40 6.51
N LYS A 264 1.08 -19.23 7.35
CA LYS A 264 1.35 -20.14 8.48
C LYS A 264 0.22 -20.13 9.51
N LYS A 265 -0.31 -18.94 9.85
CA LYS A 265 -1.45 -18.78 10.76
C LYS A 265 -2.70 -19.46 10.19
N ILE A 266 -3.06 -19.17 8.94
CA ILE A 266 -4.22 -19.78 8.27
C ILE A 266 -4.08 -21.32 8.20
N ASN A 267 -2.91 -21.83 7.83
CA ASN A 267 -2.69 -23.27 7.78
C ASN A 267 -2.87 -23.95 9.16
N SER A 268 -2.42 -23.30 10.23
CA SER A 268 -2.67 -23.79 11.60
C SER A 268 -4.16 -23.87 11.92
N LYS A 269 -4.94 -22.82 11.56
CA LYS A 269 -6.39 -22.78 11.75
C LYS A 269 -7.11 -23.87 10.95
N ILE A 270 -6.68 -24.15 9.72
CA ILE A 270 -7.27 -25.23 8.89
C ILE A 270 -7.12 -26.59 9.57
N ILE A 271 -5.96 -26.84 10.20
CA ILE A 271 -5.64 -28.14 10.81
C ILE A 271 -6.26 -28.28 12.19
N LYS A 272 -6.10 -27.26 13.05
CA LYS A 272 -6.38 -27.35 14.48
C LYS A 272 -7.67 -26.64 14.92
N GLY A 273 -8.15 -25.70 14.09
CA GLY A 273 -9.14 -24.72 14.49
C GLY A 273 -8.48 -23.51 15.20
N LEU A 274 -9.32 -22.65 15.79
CA LEU A 274 -8.91 -21.52 16.63
C LEU A 274 -8.64 -21.97 18.05
#